data_aaeffddead3cebb6be9b8ea1b1f46d86
#
_entry.id   aaeffddead3cebb6be9b8ea1b1f46d86
#
_cell.length_a   1.000
_cell.length_b   1.000
_cell.length_c   1.000
_cell.angle_alpha   90.00
_cell.angle_beta   90.00
_cell.angle_gamma   90.00
#
_symmetry.space_group_name_H-M   'P 1'
#
loop_
_entity.id
_entity.type
_entity.pdbx_description
1 polymer ?
#
loop_
_entity_poly.entity_id
_entity_poly.type
_entity_poly.pdbx_seq_one_letter_code
_entity_poly.pdbx_strand_id
1 'polypeptide(L)'
;MSGPHLVIVGCGDIGARVGLKLHTQGWSISALRRSVNALPSQFQGYAIDYTDPNALASLAYLCPDYVLFTPLPQGRDTAGYQRGFRDPLAVLGTIGWLQSNVGVVMVSSTRVFAERDGGWVTETSPLTTEDPSAVAIQQGEDIALSAPCNSPILRASGLYGELPGMLVERVRSGVFSSDPDRISNRIHRDDLADIAAGVLSKMAAGS
;
A
#
# COMPACT_ATOMS: atom_id res chain seq x y z
N MET A 1 -16.95 22.69 7.82
CA MET A 1 -16.53 21.95 6.60
C MET A 1 -16.05 20.59 7.08
N SER A 2 -16.52 19.50 6.48
CA SER A 2 -15.97 18.16 6.75
C SER A 2 -14.52 18.14 6.27
N GLY A 3 -13.61 17.50 7.03
CA GLY A 3 -12.22 17.31 6.61
C GLY A 3 -12.10 16.45 5.36
N PRO A 4 -10.88 16.24 4.83
CA PRO A 4 -10.65 15.45 3.63
C PRO A 4 -11.20 14.03 3.74
N HIS A 5 -11.65 13.46 2.62
CA HIS A 5 -12.13 12.09 2.53
C HIS A 5 -11.03 11.17 1.98
N LEU A 6 -10.59 10.22 2.80
CA LEU A 6 -9.63 9.18 2.43
C LEU A 6 -10.36 7.85 2.16
N VAL A 7 -10.13 7.27 0.99
CA VAL A 7 -10.48 5.86 0.74
C VAL A 7 -9.22 5.00 0.86
N ILE A 8 -9.27 3.99 1.73
CA ILE A 8 -8.17 3.03 1.92
C ILE A 8 -8.52 1.73 1.18
N VAL A 9 -7.83 1.48 0.08
CA VAL A 9 -7.98 0.27 -0.73
C VAL A 9 -7.05 -0.82 -0.20
N GLY A 10 -7.63 -1.91 0.30
CA GLY A 10 -6.89 -2.98 0.96
C GLY A 10 -6.58 -2.68 2.43
N CYS A 11 -7.55 -2.14 3.18
CA CYS A 11 -7.37 -1.72 4.57
C CYS A 11 -7.01 -2.89 5.50
N GLY A 12 -5.74 -3.27 5.50
CA GLY A 12 -5.10 -4.17 6.45
C GLY A 12 -4.55 -3.39 7.67
N ASP A 13 -3.50 -3.93 8.28
CA ASP A 13 -2.87 -3.33 9.47
C ASP A 13 -2.30 -1.92 9.18
N ILE A 14 -1.52 -1.75 8.11
CA ILE A 14 -0.95 -0.43 7.77
C ILE A 14 -2.06 0.57 7.45
N GLY A 15 -3.03 0.18 6.62
CA GLY A 15 -4.17 1.05 6.29
C GLY A 15 -4.96 1.49 7.51
N ALA A 16 -5.21 0.58 8.46
CA ALA A 16 -5.91 0.90 9.71
C ALA A 16 -5.12 1.90 10.58
N ARG A 17 -3.80 1.71 10.72
CA ARG A 17 -2.93 2.64 11.48
C ARG A 17 -2.93 4.04 10.86
N VAL A 18 -2.77 4.13 9.54
CA VAL A 18 -2.82 5.41 8.80
C VAL A 18 -4.19 6.08 8.97
N GLY A 19 -5.26 5.31 8.76
CA GLY A 19 -6.63 5.84 8.88
C GLY A 19 -6.94 6.36 10.27
N LEU A 20 -6.50 5.68 11.35
CA LEU A 20 -6.67 6.15 12.72
C LEU A 20 -5.93 7.48 12.96
N LYS A 21 -4.68 7.59 12.50
CA LYS A 21 -3.89 8.83 12.63
C LYS A 21 -4.57 10.00 11.91
N LEU A 22 -5.05 9.81 10.68
CA LEU A 22 -5.73 10.86 9.91
C LEU A 22 -7.13 11.16 10.45
N HIS A 23 -7.84 10.16 10.95
CA HIS A 23 -9.13 10.40 11.61
C HIS A 23 -9.00 11.35 12.81
N THR A 24 -7.95 11.23 13.63
CA THR A 24 -7.69 12.18 14.73
C THR A 24 -7.38 13.60 14.25
N GLN A 25 -7.04 13.77 12.97
CA GLN A 25 -6.83 15.07 12.30
C GLN A 25 -8.10 15.58 11.60
N GLY A 26 -9.24 14.91 11.80
CA GLY A 26 -10.54 15.31 11.24
C GLY A 26 -10.85 14.75 9.85
N TRP A 27 -10.08 13.79 9.34
CA TRP A 27 -10.37 13.13 8.08
C TRP A 27 -11.53 12.15 8.21
N SER A 28 -12.35 12.02 7.18
CA SER A 28 -13.31 10.93 7.05
C SER A 28 -12.65 9.74 6.35
N ILE A 29 -12.88 8.53 6.86
CA ILE A 29 -12.19 7.32 6.41
C ILE A 29 -13.18 6.30 5.87
N SER A 30 -13.05 5.95 4.59
CA SER A 30 -13.70 4.80 3.96
C SER A 30 -12.68 3.67 3.78
N ALA A 31 -12.97 2.49 4.32
CA ALA A 31 -12.03 1.38 4.37
C ALA A 31 -12.56 0.17 3.61
N LEU A 32 -11.82 -0.25 2.57
CA LEU A 32 -12.16 -1.37 1.70
C LEU A 32 -11.38 -2.61 2.12
N ARG A 33 -12.10 -3.67 2.55
CA ARG A 33 -11.52 -4.98 2.84
C ARG A 33 -12.59 -6.06 2.87
N ARG A 34 -12.21 -7.33 2.69
CA ARG A 34 -13.13 -8.48 2.69
C ARG A 34 -13.90 -8.66 4.00
N SER A 35 -13.26 -8.44 5.14
CA SER A 35 -13.89 -8.57 6.47
C SER A 35 -13.83 -7.24 7.21
N VAL A 36 -14.96 -6.58 7.35
CA VAL A 36 -15.08 -5.26 7.99
C VAL A 36 -15.12 -5.33 9.52
N ASN A 37 -15.37 -6.50 10.10
CA ASN A 37 -15.50 -6.66 11.55
C ASN A 37 -14.24 -6.31 12.35
N ALA A 38 -13.07 -6.32 11.69
CA ALA A 38 -11.78 -5.95 12.29
C ALA A 38 -11.38 -4.50 12.01
N LEU A 39 -12.26 -3.69 11.40
CA LEU A 39 -12.00 -2.27 11.19
C LEU A 39 -12.26 -1.48 12.46
N PRO A 40 -11.52 -0.38 12.69
CA PRO A 40 -11.88 0.60 13.70
C PRO A 40 -13.31 1.11 13.51
N SER A 41 -14.05 1.27 14.60
CA SER A 41 -15.47 1.70 14.56
C SER A 41 -15.69 3.10 13.97
N GLN A 42 -14.63 3.90 13.92
CA GLN A 42 -14.62 5.25 13.34
C GLN A 42 -14.63 5.25 11.81
N PHE A 43 -14.36 4.09 11.17
CA PHE A 43 -14.28 3.99 9.71
C PHE A 43 -15.60 3.57 9.10
N GLN A 44 -15.93 4.12 7.94
CA GLN A 44 -16.96 3.56 7.09
C GLN A 44 -16.39 2.34 6.36
N GLY A 45 -16.80 1.14 6.78
CA GLY A 45 -16.31 -0.12 6.20
C GLY A 45 -17.09 -0.56 4.97
N TYR A 46 -16.39 -1.04 3.95
CA TYR A 46 -16.95 -1.64 2.73
C TYR A 46 -16.41 -3.06 2.58
N ALA A 47 -17.32 -4.04 2.70
CA ALA A 47 -17.00 -5.48 2.63
C ALA A 47 -16.84 -5.91 1.16
N ILE A 48 -15.68 -5.61 0.57
CA ILE A 48 -15.37 -6.00 -0.82
C ILE A 48 -13.98 -6.66 -0.91
N ASP A 49 -13.79 -7.44 -1.96
CA ASP A 49 -12.47 -7.81 -2.43
C ASP A 49 -12.03 -6.78 -3.48
N TYR A 50 -11.03 -5.98 -3.17
CA TYR A 50 -10.53 -4.93 -4.07
C TYR A 50 -9.86 -5.51 -5.33
N THR A 51 -9.60 -6.81 -5.37
CA THR A 51 -9.08 -7.51 -6.55
C THR A 51 -10.18 -7.99 -7.50
N ASP A 52 -11.46 -7.88 -7.09
CA ASP A 52 -12.60 -8.03 -7.99
C ASP A 52 -12.89 -6.68 -8.66
N PRO A 53 -12.70 -6.57 -10.01
CA PRO A 53 -12.88 -5.32 -10.73
C PRO A 53 -14.30 -4.76 -10.61
N ASN A 54 -15.32 -5.63 -10.59
CA ASN A 54 -16.72 -5.20 -10.52
C ASN A 54 -17.07 -4.69 -9.12
N ALA A 55 -16.60 -5.40 -8.06
CA ALA A 55 -16.80 -4.97 -6.69
C ALA A 55 -16.11 -3.61 -6.43
N LEU A 56 -14.88 -3.41 -6.91
CA LEU A 56 -14.16 -2.15 -6.77
C LEU A 56 -14.85 -1.04 -7.58
N ALA A 57 -15.24 -1.31 -8.83
CA ALA A 57 -15.92 -0.34 -9.69
C ALA A 57 -17.28 0.10 -9.13
N SER A 58 -17.98 -0.76 -8.40
CA SER A 58 -19.26 -0.41 -7.78
C SER A 58 -19.16 0.73 -6.75
N LEU A 59 -17.95 1.05 -6.28
CA LEU A 59 -17.69 2.10 -5.30
C LEU A 59 -17.26 3.44 -5.92
N ALA A 60 -17.33 3.60 -7.25
CA ALA A 60 -16.97 4.84 -7.94
C ALA A 60 -17.66 6.10 -7.36
N TYR A 61 -18.85 5.94 -6.78
CA TYR A 61 -19.64 7.02 -6.16
C TYR A 61 -19.01 7.62 -4.89
N LEU A 62 -18.00 6.99 -4.31
CA LEU A 62 -17.37 7.50 -3.07
C LEU A 62 -16.61 8.80 -3.29
N CYS A 63 -16.16 9.09 -4.50
CA CYS A 63 -15.49 10.35 -4.87
C CYS A 63 -14.46 10.81 -3.81
N PRO A 64 -13.37 10.08 -3.58
CA PRO A 64 -12.38 10.44 -2.57
C PRO A 64 -11.60 11.70 -2.94
N ASP A 65 -11.17 12.47 -1.94
CA ASP A 65 -10.11 13.46 -2.10
C ASP A 65 -8.73 12.78 -2.16
N TYR A 66 -8.59 11.68 -1.40
CA TYR A 66 -7.34 10.91 -1.30
C TYR A 66 -7.59 9.41 -1.34
N VAL A 67 -6.66 8.68 -1.95
CA VAL A 67 -6.62 7.22 -1.94
C VAL A 67 -5.32 6.75 -1.32
N LEU A 68 -5.40 5.86 -0.34
CA LEU A 68 -4.28 5.07 0.14
C LEU A 68 -4.43 3.64 -0.38
N PHE A 69 -3.52 3.20 -1.23
CA PHE A 69 -3.49 1.84 -1.74
C PHE A 69 -2.44 1.02 -0.98
N THR A 70 -2.89 0.01 -0.21
CA THR A 70 -2.02 -0.89 0.57
C THR A 70 -2.18 -2.33 0.05
N PRO A 71 -1.61 -2.62 -1.14
CA PRO A 71 -1.78 -3.90 -1.81
C PRO A 71 -1.09 -5.06 -1.09
N LEU A 72 -1.62 -6.26 -1.32
CA LEU A 72 -0.96 -7.52 -0.98
C LEU A 72 -1.04 -8.46 -2.18
N PRO A 73 0.00 -9.30 -2.40
CA PRO A 73 -0.08 -10.31 -3.43
C PRO A 73 -1.21 -11.32 -3.14
N GLN A 74 -1.97 -11.70 -4.16
CA GLN A 74 -3.05 -12.68 -4.07
C GLN A 74 -2.58 -14.11 -4.43
N GLY A 75 -1.32 -14.36 -4.23
CA GLY A 75 -0.61 -15.61 -4.51
C GLY A 75 0.89 -15.36 -4.50
N ARG A 76 1.68 -16.43 -4.60
CA ARG A 76 3.15 -16.34 -4.63
C ARG A 76 3.70 -16.28 -6.06
N ASP A 77 2.85 -16.47 -7.05
CA ASP A 77 3.16 -16.41 -8.47
C ASP A 77 3.00 -14.99 -9.03
N THR A 78 3.48 -14.80 -10.26
CA THR A 78 3.38 -13.51 -10.96
C THR A 78 1.92 -13.05 -11.11
N ALA A 79 1.00 -13.96 -11.42
CA ALA A 79 -0.41 -13.65 -11.57
C ALA A 79 -1.02 -13.14 -10.23
N GLY A 80 -0.61 -13.72 -9.09
CA GLY A 80 -1.01 -13.24 -7.76
C GLY A 80 -0.52 -11.82 -7.47
N TYR A 81 0.69 -11.48 -7.92
CA TYR A 81 1.22 -10.12 -7.81
C TYR A 81 0.51 -9.15 -8.75
N GLN A 82 0.20 -9.55 -9.99
CA GLN A 82 -0.58 -8.74 -10.92
C GLN A 82 -1.96 -8.42 -10.33
N ARG A 83 -2.70 -9.44 -9.87
CA ARG A 83 -4.02 -9.26 -9.24
C ARG A 83 -3.97 -8.37 -8.00
N GLY A 84 -2.90 -8.43 -7.21
CA GLY A 84 -2.78 -7.63 -5.99
C GLY A 84 -2.36 -6.19 -6.22
N PHE A 85 -1.44 -5.94 -7.17
CA PHE A 85 -0.78 -4.64 -7.32
C PHE A 85 -1.19 -3.88 -8.59
N ARG A 86 -1.16 -4.53 -9.76
CA ARG A 86 -1.38 -3.87 -11.06
C ARG A 86 -2.86 -3.70 -11.38
N ASP A 87 -3.63 -4.80 -11.32
CA ASP A 87 -5.00 -4.83 -11.82
C ASP A 87 -5.95 -3.87 -11.07
N PRO A 88 -5.89 -3.75 -9.72
CA PRO A 88 -6.70 -2.78 -9.00
C PRO A 88 -6.42 -1.33 -9.41
N LEU A 89 -5.17 -0.95 -9.67
CA LEU A 89 -4.83 0.40 -10.11
C LEU A 89 -5.40 0.73 -11.49
N ALA A 90 -5.47 -0.25 -12.39
CA ALA A 90 -6.16 -0.07 -13.67
C ALA A 90 -7.66 0.23 -13.47
N VAL A 91 -8.32 -0.45 -12.51
CA VAL A 91 -9.72 -0.16 -12.16
C VAL A 91 -9.85 1.22 -11.52
N LEU A 92 -8.96 1.61 -10.58
CA LEU A 92 -8.98 2.94 -9.98
C LEU A 92 -8.89 4.05 -11.04
N GLY A 93 -8.11 3.82 -12.10
CA GLY A 93 -8.05 4.73 -13.25
C GLY A 93 -9.39 4.85 -13.98
N THR A 94 -10.07 3.74 -14.23
CA THR A 94 -11.37 3.73 -14.95
C THR A 94 -12.50 4.37 -14.16
N ILE A 95 -12.50 4.26 -12.84
CA ILE A 95 -13.53 4.86 -11.95
C ILE A 95 -13.22 6.30 -11.55
N GLY A 96 -12.15 6.89 -12.08
CA GLY A 96 -11.82 8.29 -11.85
C GLY A 96 -11.05 8.58 -10.56
N TRP A 97 -10.53 7.56 -9.87
CA TRP A 97 -9.77 7.77 -8.63
C TRP A 97 -8.28 8.05 -8.85
N LEU A 98 -7.84 8.13 -10.10
CA LEU A 98 -6.49 8.54 -10.48
C LEU A 98 -6.51 9.85 -11.30
N GLN A 99 -7.47 10.74 -11.04
CA GLN A 99 -7.58 12.05 -11.71
C GLN A 99 -6.73 13.12 -10.98
N SER A 100 -6.48 14.25 -11.64
CA SER A 100 -5.63 15.32 -11.14
C SER A 100 -6.09 15.96 -9.82
N ASN A 101 -7.37 15.82 -9.49
CA ASN A 101 -7.97 16.33 -8.25
C ASN A 101 -7.97 15.29 -7.10
N VAL A 102 -7.41 14.11 -7.30
CA VAL A 102 -7.31 13.06 -6.27
C VAL A 102 -5.84 12.87 -5.90
N GLY A 103 -5.52 12.91 -4.63
CA GLY A 103 -4.18 12.55 -4.15
C GLY A 103 -4.09 11.04 -3.92
N VAL A 104 -3.07 10.36 -4.45
CA VAL A 104 -2.92 8.91 -4.30
C VAL A 104 -1.60 8.57 -3.64
N VAL A 105 -1.61 7.73 -2.60
CA VAL A 105 -0.40 7.17 -2.02
C VAL A 105 -0.44 5.65 -2.17
N MET A 106 0.58 5.09 -2.80
CA MET A 106 0.73 3.63 -2.93
C MET A 106 1.83 3.12 -2.02
N VAL A 107 1.52 2.13 -1.20
CA VAL A 107 2.54 1.35 -0.48
C VAL A 107 3.02 0.23 -1.41
N SER A 108 4.27 0.33 -1.83
CA SER A 108 4.98 -0.62 -2.67
C SER A 108 6.03 -1.38 -1.86
N SER A 109 7.01 -1.99 -2.51
CA SER A 109 8.02 -2.84 -1.88
C SER A 109 9.41 -2.58 -2.42
N THR A 110 10.43 -2.61 -1.55
CA THR A 110 11.84 -2.62 -1.97
C THR A 110 12.24 -3.83 -2.82
N ARG A 111 11.36 -4.84 -2.96
CA ARG A 111 11.55 -5.97 -3.88
C ARG A 111 11.79 -5.53 -5.33
N VAL A 112 11.28 -4.35 -5.72
CA VAL A 112 11.42 -3.83 -7.08
C VAL A 112 12.85 -3.49 -7.48
N PHE A 113 13.75 -3.22 -6.53
CA PHE A 113 15.14 -2.90 -6.84
C PHE A 113 15.92 -4.09 -7.40
N ALA A 114 16.90 -3.83 -8.27
CA ALA A 114 17.79 -4.84 -8.82
C ALA A 114 18.87 -5.28 -7.82
N GLU A 115 19.26 -4.40 -6.88
CA GLU A 115 20.28 -4.65 -5.87
C GLU A 115 19.95 -5.87 -5.00
N ARG A 116 20.90 -6.81 -4.85
CA ARG A 116 20.75 -8.06 -4.07
C ARG A 116 21.95 -8.37 -3.16
N ASP A 117 23.05 -7.63 -3.31
CA ASP A 117 24.33 -7.92 -2.65
C ASP A 117 24.55 -7.08 -1.38
N GLY A 118 23.52 -6.35 -0.93
CA GLY A 118 23.56 -5.53 0.28
C GLY A 118 24.07 -4.10 0.06
N GLY A 119 24.13 -3.66 -1.18
CA GLY A 119 24.43 -2.28 -1.55
C GLY A 119 23.32 -1.29 -1.17
N TRP A 120 23.69 -0.03 -1.09
CA TRP A 120 22.73 1.05 -0.87
C TRP A 120 21.87 1.30 -2.10
N VAL A 121 20.57 1.53 -1.87
CA VAL A 121 19.61 1.92 -2.91
C VAL A 121 18.98 3.27 -2.58
N THR A 122 18.65 4.00 -3.63
CA THR A 122 17.89 5.25 -3.58
C THR A 122 16.67 5.13 -4.48
N GLU A 123 15.81 6.14 -4.52
CA GLU A 123 14.61 6.18 -5.36
C GLU A 123 14.93 6.03 -6.85
N THR A 124 16.14 6.41 -7.28
CA THR A 124 16.61 6.35 -8.66
C THR A 124 17.46 5.12 -8.98
N SER A 125 17.66 4.22 -8.01
CA SER A 125 18.43 2.98 -8.23
C SER A 125 17.72 2.08 -9.24
N PRO A 126 18.50 1.29 -10.03
CA PRO A 126 17.96 0.39 -11.04
C PRO A 126 16.90 -0.58 -10.47
N LEU A 127 15.84 -0.81 -11.24
CA LEU A 127 14.81 -1.78 -10.93
C LEU A 127 15.12 -3.13 -11.59
N THR A 128 14.70 -4.23 -10.96
CA THR A 128 14.92 -5.56 -11.51
C THR A 128 13.99 -5.85 -12.70
N THR A 129 14.53 -6.53 -13.70
CA THR A 129 13.78 -7.08 -14.83
C THR A 129 13.69 -8.61 -14.77
N GLU A 130 14.41 -9.24 -13.84
CA GLU A 130 14.57 -10.70 -13.74
C GLU A 130 13.55 -11.36 -12.81
N ASP A 131 12.94 -10.60 -11.89
CA ASP A 131 11.92 -11.10 -10.98
C ASP A 131 10.51 -10.74 -11.50
N PRO A 132 9.77 -11.69 -12.11
CA PRO A 132 8.45 -11.38 -12.69
C PRO A 132 7.44 -10.86 -11.68
N SER A 133 7.56 -11.23 -10.40
CA SER A 133 6.71 -10.69 -9.33
C SER A 133 7.04 -9.23 -9.00
N ALA A 134 8.33 -8.89 -9.01
CA ALA A 134 8.76 -7.49 -8.85
C ALA A 134 8.34 -6.63 -10.05
N VAL A 135 8.43 -7.17 -11.27
CA VAL A 135 7.94 -6.51 -12.49
C VAL A 135 6.43 -6.24 -12.41
N ALA A 136 5.65 -7.17 -11.85
CA ALA A 136 4.21 -6.94 -11.64
C ALA A 136 3.92 -5.81 -10.63
N ILE A 137 4.75 -5.64 -9.60
CA ILE A 137 4.68 -4.49 -8.69
C ILE A 137 5.02 -3.20 -9.44
N GLN A 138 6.11 -3.19 -10.23
CA GLN A 138 6.54 -2.03 -11.03
C GLN A 138 5.45 -1.58 -12.00
N GLN A 139 4.77 -2.53 -12.67
CA GLN A 139 3.63 -2.21 -13.53
C GLN A 139 2.50 -1.46 -12.78
N GLY A 140 2.27 -1.80 -11.51
CA GLY A 140 1.36 -1.04 -10.65
C GLY A 140 1.90 0.38 -10.35
N GLU A 141 3.17 0.49 -10.00
CA GLU A 141 3.82 1.80 -9.80
C GLU A 141 3.72 2.67 -11.06
N ASP A 142 3.98 2.09 -12.24
CA ASP A 142 3.92 2.79 -13.52
C ASP A 142 2.51 3.35 -13.81
N ILE A 143 1.45 2.58 -13.52
CA ILE A 143 0.07 3.06 -13.65
C ILE A 143 -0.17 4.27 -12.75
N ALA A 144 0.24 4.20 -11.48
CA ALA A 144 0.07 5.28 -10.54
C ALA A 144 0.89 6.53 -10.93
N LEU A 145 2.16 6.35 -11.32
CA LEU A 145 3.06 7.44 -11.71
C LEU A 145 2.70 8.09 -13.04
N SER A 146 2.08 7.34 -13.96
CA SER A 146 1.63 7.86 -15.26
C SER A 146 0.27 8.54 -15.19
N ALA A 147 -0.44 8.41 -14.08
CA ALA A 147 -1.74 9.04 -13.89
C ALA A 147 -1.60 10.56 -13.70
N PRO A 148 -2.63 11.35 -14.06
CA PRO A 148 -2.58 12.80 -13.87
C PRO A 148 -2.61 13.26 -12.41
N CYS A 149 -2.86 12.35 -11.48
CA CYS A 149 -2.86 12.62 -10.03
C CYS A 149 -1.43 12.71 -9.46
N ASN A 150 -1.29 13.35 -8.30
CA ASN A 150 -0.05 13.27 -7.51
C ASN A 150 -0.01 11.92 -6.80
N SER A 151 0.93 11.04 -7.14
CA SER A 151 0.99 9.65 -6.66
C SER A 151 2.36 9.28 -6.07
N PRO A 152 2.69 9.73 -4.85
CA PRO A 152 3.87 9.25 -4.15
C PRO A 152 3.84 7.72 -3.93
N ILE A 153 4.97 7.06 -4.26
CA ILE A 153 5.16 5.63 -4.07
C ILE A 153 6.06 5.39 -2.84
N LEU A 154 5.57 4.65 -1.87
CA LEU A 154 6.32 4.27 -0.67
C LEU A 154 6.84 2.83 -0.82
N ARG A 155 8.08 2.65 -1.29
CA ARG A 155 8.73 1.34 -1.41
C ARG A 155 9.18 0.85 -0.05
N ALA A 156 8.27 0.20 0.69
CA ALA A 156 8.52 -0.29 2.03
C ALA A 156 9.42 -1.53 2.02
N SER A 157 10.33 -1.60 2.98
CA SER A 157 11.12 -2.80 3.29
C SER A 157 10.31 -3.80 4.14
N GLY A 158 10.95 -4.88 4.60
CA GLY A 158 10.26 -5.90 5.40
C GLY A 158 9.64 -5.35 6.68
N LEU A 159 8.34 -5.49 6.83
CA LEU A 159 7.61 -4.97 7.98
C LEU A 159 7.87 -5.79 9.26
N TYR A 160 8.03 -5.11 10.40
CA TYR A 160 8.07 -5.72 11.72
C TYR A 160 7.32 -4.86 12.76
N GLY A 161 7.17 -5.34 14.00
CA GLY A 161 6.69 -4.52 15.12
C GLY A 161 5.50 -5.04 15.90
N GLU A 162 4.89 -6.19 15.53
CA GLU A 162 3.81 -6.80 16.32
C GLU A 162 3.97 -8.31 16.49
N LEU A 163 3.42 -8.82 17.60
CA LEU A 163 3.30 -10.23 17.91
C LEU A 163 1.86 -10.73 17.64
N PRO A 164 1.69 -11.90 17.01
CA PRO A 164 2.72 -12.71 16.38
C PRO A 164 3.08 -12.17 14.98
N GLY A 165 4.30 -11.68 14.82
CA GLY A 165 4.81 -11.26 13.50
C GLY A 165 5.49 -12.42 12.78
N MET A 166 5.47 -12.42 11.44
CA MET A 166 6.10 -13.46 10.62
C MET A 166 7.60 -13.65 10.96
N LEU A 167 8.30 -12.58 11.35
CA LEU A 167 9.69 -12.65 11.79
C LEU A 167 9.82 -13.45 13.10
N VAL A 168 8.97 -13.17 14.07
CA VAL A 168 8.95 -13.85 15.37
C VAL A 168 8.59 -15.33 15.21
N GLU A 169 7.61 -15.65 14.38
CA GLU A 169 7.24 -17.04 14.07
C GLU A 169 8.39 -17.80 13.39
N ARG A 170 9.10 -17.17 12.46
CA ARG A 170 10.30 -17.78 11.84
C ARG A 170 11.40 -18.04 12.87
N VAL A 171 11.63 -17.10 13.79
CA VAL A 171 12.60 -17.28 14.88
C VAL A 171 12.17 -18.44 15.80
N ARG A 172 10.90 -18.47 16.22
CA ARG A 172 10.36 -19.55 17.07
C ARG A 172 10.39 -20.91 16.42
N SER A 173 10.16 -21.00 15.12
CA SER A 173 10.21 -22.24 14.36
C SER A 173 11.63 -22.67 13.96
N GLY A 174 12.67 -21.95 14.40
CA GLY A 174 14.07 -22.26 14.09
C GLY A 174 14.45 -22.02 12.63
N VAL A 175 13.64 -21.30 11.86
CA VAL A 175 13.92 -20.96 10.47
C VAL A 175 14.80 -19.71 10.43
N PHE A 176 16.10 -19.89 10.52
CA PHE A 176 17.07 -18.82 10.40
C PHE A 176 17.78 -18.84 9.04
N SER A 177 18.30 -17.70 8.61
CA SER A 177 19.36 -17.70 7.61
C SER A 177 20.64 -18.17 8.29
N SER A 178 21.31 -19.14 7.70
CA SER A 178 22.65 -19.58 8.15
C SER A 178 23.76 -18.63 7.69
N ASP A 179 23.42 -17.63 6.90
CA ASP A 179 24.35 -16.63 6.40
C ASP A 179 24.46 -15.46 7.39
N PRO A 180 25.57 -15.33 8.13
CA PRO A 180 25.77 -14.27 9.12
C PRO A 180 25.94 -12.90 8.48
N ASP A 181 26.31 -12.82 7.20
CA ASP A 181 26.58 -11.57 6.49
C ASP A 181 25.33 -11.03 5.77
N ARG A 182 24.22 -11.76 5.85
CA ARG A 182 22.97 -11.36 5.21
C ARG A 182 22.39 -10.08 5.80
N ILE A 183 22.43 -9.01 5.04
CA ILE A 183 21.81 -7.74 5.40
C ILE A 183 20.28 -7.86 5.33
N SER A 184 19.61 -7.36 6.37
CA SER A 184 18.16 -7.33 6.48
C SER A 184 17.68 -5.89 6.55
N ASN A 185 16.97 -5.42 5.53
CA ASN A 185 16.32 -4.12 5.55
C ASN A 185 14.90 -4.26 6.11
N ARG A 186 14.57 -3.46 7.13
CA ARG A 186 13.31 -3.53 7.87
C ARG A 186 12.80 -2.13 8.24
N ILE A 187 11.48 -1.98 8.25
CA ILE A 187 10.80 -0.79 8.76
C ILE A 187 9.74 -1.20 9.80
N HIS A 188 9.63 -0.45 10.89
CA HIS A 188 8.56 -0.67 11.86
C HIS A 188 7.20 -0.28 11.24
N ARG A 189 6.15 -1.01 11.59
CA ARG A 189 4.78 -0.77 11.06
C ARG A 189 4.27 0.62 11.41
N ASP A 190 4.56 1.10 12.61
CA ASP A 190 4.18 2.45 13.03
C ASP A 190 4.92 3.52 12.23
N ASP A 191 6.23 3.32 11.98
CA ASP A 191 7.03 4.27 11.20
C ASP A 191 6.52 4.37 9.76
N LEU A 192 6.18 3.24 9.13
CA LEU A 192 5.56 3.27 7.79
C LEU A 192 4.21 3.97 7.80
N ALA A 193 3.40 3.74 8.84
CA ALA A 193 2.11 4.41 8.98
C ALA A 193 2.27 5.92 9.24
N ASP A 194 3.27 6.33 10.01
CA ASP A 194 3.59 7.75 10.24
C ASP A 194 4.05 8.44 8.96
N ILE A 195 4.92 7.78 8.18
CA ILE A 195 5.36 8.28 6.88
C ILE A 195 4.16 8.45 5.94
N ALA A 196 3.33 7.42 5.79
CA ALA A 196 2.18 7.47 4.89
C ALA A 196 1.15 8.54 5.29
N ALA A 197 0.84 8.65 6.59
CA ALA A 197 -0.04 9.69 7.11
C ALA A 197 0.55 11.09 6.90
N GLY A 198 1.86 11.25 7.15
CA GLY A 198 2.57 12.51 6.94
C GLY A 198 2.57 12.96 5.47
N VAL A 199 2.76 12.02 4.52
CA VAL A 199 2.68 12.30 3.08
C VAL A 199 1.28 12.78 2.71
N LEU A 200 0.22 12.05 3.13
CA LEU A 200 -1.17 12.43 2.87
C LEU A 200 -1.53 13.81 3.46
N SER A 201 -1.14 14.05 4.72
CA SER A 201 -1.38 15.36 5.37
C SER A 201 -0.65 16.50 4.67
N LYS A 202 0.59 16.27 4.19
CA LYS A 202 1.35 17.27 3.44
C LYS A 202 0.73 17.56 2.07
N MET A 203 0.20 16.53 1.39
CA MET A 203 -0.53 16.71 0.12
C MET A 203 -1.77 17.57 0.35
N ALA A 204 -2.54 17.33 1.43
CA ALA A 204 -3.73 18.10 1.76
C ALA A 204 -3.45 19.57 2.14
N ALA A 205 -2.29 19.84 2.74
CA ALA A 205 -1.90 21.20 3.10
C ALA A 205 -1.38 22.04 1.91
N GLY A 206 -1.01 21.38 0.80
CA GLY A 206 -0.50 22.04 -0.42
C GLY A 206 -1.55 22.14 -1.55
N SER A 207 -2.79 21.75 -1.29
CA SER A 207 -3.92 21.73 -2.25
C SER A 207 -4.70 23.03 -2.28
#